data_558dc281daa2846d17cf27b6faa43100
#
_entry.id   558dc281daa2846d17cf27b6faa43100
#
_cell.length_a   1.000
_cell.length_b   1.000
_cell.length_c   1.000
_cell.angle_alpha   90.00
_cell.angle_beta   90.00
_cell.angle_gamma   90.00
#
_symmetry.space_group_name_H-M   'P 1'
#
loop_
_entity.id
_entity.type
_entity.pdbx_description
1 polymer ?
#
loop_
_entity_poly.entity_id
_entity_poly.type
_entity_poly.pdbx_seq_one_letter_code
_entity_poly.pdbx_strand_id
1 'polypeptide(L)'
;MRSRSRRLAGWLGVLLTALVLAIAQAPATALAEGGVAKVGDAEYATFDEAFAAATDGQTVTLLADATTKGLDVRKDVTIDGAGHKLTFADKGIALWGKSLTLKNVAATMTGIGSTPYTAEWGWMTICASKNASITLDNAKLSMDGTGTGNNTHAIYLTGNNKLNLQNCSVLTVKNYKQDALEWDGGDGGYNLNVTGSSKLVSDHNRSGLTGTFYATVDDSTVEVTNSTGNGSNGSHFDIKNGSNVTFSGNAIHGLSAGNLSISDSTVTAENNGYNGIIFTGEGTFKAATVTVSGTKGKSYWNAGIRLFKANAALTVDAASKVSITDNQVTGLFLDGGASATFADGAALTVTGNDASQANCATEKDLARCGGGIVVREGASLVLPAAAQVNNNRATLAGDDVYVEEGGSLTFSAANSGVKLSTFDGCNHAIDSWYDDSADARWSADAAEKNHVVPVAPGEQKADEAAVAIKAAHGLILDYAYVGDAPSEAQLPAPMTGLANTVGVNARVQQPVDGWTFDGWYVDEACTTKWVDGTVLDASMTLYGKWTKDPEPAPAPEPQEPTKPSSTTTTTVTKTTKKVPATGDVTSQAFAVLAVAGIAAAAVAIKVRK
;
A
#
# COMPACT_ATOMS: atom_id res chain seq x y z
N MET A 1 -100.57 0.87 -12.23
CA MET A 1 -99.25 0.31 -11.87
C MET A 1 -98.64 -0.31 -13.15
N ARG A 2 -98.21 0.45 -14.14
CA ARG A 2 -97.50 0.00 -15.33
C ARG A 2 -96.79 1.20 -15.95
N SER A 3 -95.60 1.63 -15.39
CA SER A 3 -94.76 2.60 -16.13
C SER A 3 -93.37 2.89 -15.44
N ARG A 4 -92.83 1.95 -14.67
CA ARG A 4 -91.49 2.16 -14.07
C ARG A 4 -90.42 1.12 -14.51
N SER A 5 -90.76 0.09 -15.31
CA SER A 5 -89.81 -0.96 -15.65
C SER A 5 -89.09 -0.78 -17.03
N ARG A 6 -89.41 0.29 -17.78
CA ARG A 6 -88.79 0.53 -19.10
C ARG A 6 -87.65 1.55 -19.11
N ARG A 7 -87.37 2.22 -17.98
CA ARG A 7 -86.22 3.19 -17.90
C ARG A 7 -84.94 2.64 -17.26
N LEU A 8 -85.00 1.48 -16.59
CA LEU A 8 -83.80 0.85 -16.06
C LEU A 8 -83.03 -0.03 -17.10
N ALA A 9 -83.71 -0.58 -18.11
CA ALA A 9 -83.05 -1.40 -19.11
C ALA A 9 -82.17 -0.58 -20.08
N GLY A 10 -82.49 0.68 -20.32
CA GLY A 10 -81.74 1.57 -21.22
C GLY A 10 -80.42 2.08 -20.61
N TRP A 11 -80.32 2.17 -19.28
CA TRP A 11 -79.14 2.65 -18.62
C TRP A 11 -78.10 1.51 -18.33
N LEU A 12 -78.56 0.27 -18.18
CA LEU A 12 -77.63 -0.87 -18.07
C LEU A 12 -76.94 -1.20 -19.38
N GLY A 13 -77.61 -0.99 -20.52
CA GLY A 13 -77.00 -1.20 -21.82
C GLY A 13 -75.93 -0.17 -22.17
N VAL A 14 -76.09 1.08 -21.75
CA VAL A 14 -75.09 2.14 -21.98
C VAL A 14 -73.91 2.03 -21.04
N LEU A 15 -74.11 1.55 -19.78
CA LEU A 15 -73.02 1.31 -18.88
C LEU A 15 -72.19 0.07 -19.27
N LEU A 16 -72.80 -0.98 -19.79
CA LEU A 16 -72.04 -2.16 -20.24
C LEU A 16 -71.24 -1.88 -21.55
N THR A 17 -71.77 -1.08 -22.46
CA THR A 17 -71.04 -0.66 -23.67
C THR A 17 -69.94 0.34 -23.36
N ALA A 18 -70.13 1.23 -22.36
CA ALA A 18 -69.05 2.12 -21.92
C ALA A 18 -67.96 1.38 -21.14
N LEU A 19 -68.28 0.32 -20.38
CA LEU A 19 -67.31 -0.51 -19.69
C LEU A 19 -66.52 -1.42 -20.65
N VAL A 20 -67.14 -1.93 -21.69
CA VAL A 20 -66.44 -2.74 -22.72
C VAL A 20 -65.59 -1.86 -23.65
N LEU A 21 -65.99 -0.59 -23.91
CA LEU A 21 -65.15 0.36 -24.64
C LEU A 21 -64.00 0.93 -23.81
N ALA A 22 -64.16 1.01 -22.46
CA ALA A 22 -63.10 1.48 -21.57
C ALA A 22 -61.98 0.40 -21.37
N ILE A 23 -62.32 -0.87 -21.51
CA ILE A 23 -61.34 -1.97 -21.50
C ILE A 23 -60.58 -2.06 -22.82
N ALA A 24 -61.14 -1.58 -23.93
CA ALA A 24 -60.50 -1.56 -25.23
C ALA A 24 -59.62 -0.33 -25.52
N GLN A 25 -59.53 0.61 -24.56
CA GLN A 25 -58.69 1.82 -24.64
C GLN A 25 -57.74 1.98 -23.47
N ALA A 26 -57.34 0.89 -22.78
CA ALA A 26 -56.04 0.88 -22.16
C ALA A 26 -55.02 1.08 -23.30
N PRO A 27 -54.11 2.08 -23.19
CA PRO A 27 -53.04 2.16 -24.16
C PRO A 27 -52.38 0.79 -24.13
N ALA A 28 -52.40 0.08 -25.24
CA ALA A 28 -51.46 -0.97 -25.50
C ALA A 28 -50.09 -0.25 -25.34
N THR A 29 -49.48 -0.36 -24.18
CA THR A 29 -48.03 -0.20 -24.11
C THR A 29 -47.56 -1.12 -25.22
N ALA A 30 -47.03 -0.56 -26.29
CA ALA A 30 -46.37 -1.30 -27.32
C ALA A 30 -45.39 -2.21 -26.57
N LEU A 31 -45.72 -3.49 -26.47
CA LEU A 31 -44.75 -4.52 -26.14
C LEU A 31 -43.66 -4.31 -27.16
N ALA A 32 -42.48 -3.98 -26.74
CA ALA A 32 -41.33 -3.97 -27.61
C ALA A 32 -41.39 -5.31 -28.38
N GLU A 33 -41.36 -5.26 -29.70
CA GLU A 33 -41.28 -6.47 -30.52
C GLU A 33 -39.97 -7.19 -30.15
N GLY A 34 -40.07 -8.22 -29.32
CA GLY A 34 -38.99 -9.02 -28.78
C GLY A 34 -38.99 -9.03 -27.25
N GLY A 35 -38.91 -10.20 -26.65
CA GLY A 35 -38.73 -10.38 -25.20
C GLY A 35 -37.41 -9.76 -24.69
N VAL A 36 -37.34 -9.41 -23.40
CA VAL A 36 -36.10 -8.92 -22.74
C VAL A 36 -35.17 -10.08 -22.36
N ALA A 37 -35.73 -11.24 -22.07
CA ALA A 37 -34.99 -12.45 -21.74
C ALA A 37 -35.73 -13.72 -22.19
N LYS A 38 -34.99 -14.82 -22.29
CA LYS A 38 -35.57 -16.12 -22.65
C LYS A 38 -35.06 -17.27 -21.79
N VAL A 39 -35.88 -18.34 -21.69
CA VAL A 39 -35.51 -19.64 -21.12
C VAL A 39 -35.85 -20.72 -22.14
N GLY A 40 -34.85 -21.40 -22.69
CA GLY A 40 -35.04 -22.22 -23.88
C GLY A 40 -35.53 -21.36 -25.04
N ASP A 41 -36.66 -21.74 -25.62
CA ASP A 41 -37.29 -20.99 -26.73
C ASP A 41 -38.37 -20.00 -26.27
N ALA A 42 -38.71 -20.00 -24.96
CA ALA A 42 -39.74 -19.11 -24.42
C ALA A 42 -39.16 -17.73 -24.08
N GLU A 43 -39.71 -16.68 -24.69
CA GLU A 43 -39.36 -15.29 -24.43
C GLU A 43 -40.26 -14.66 -23.37
N TYR A 44 -39.70 -13.74 -22.59
CA TYR A 44 -40.36 -13.05 -21.49
C TYR A 44 -40.17 -11.55 -21.60
N ALA A 45 -41.18 -10.80 -21.23
CA ALA A 45 -41.18 -9.34 -21.29
C ALA A 45 -40.21 -8.71 -20.29
N THR A 46 -39.91 -9.41 -19.19
CA THR A 46 -38.97 -8.97 -18.19
C THR A 46 -37.98 -10.07 -17.81
N PHE A 47 -36.82 -9.68 -17.33
CA PHE A 47 -35.83 -10.61 -16.79
C PHE A 47 -36.38 -11.37 -15.56
N ASP A 48 -37.09 -10.69 -14.66
CA ASP A 48 -37.65 -11.31 -13.45
C ASP A 48 -38.65 -12.41 -13.77
N GLU A 49 -39.47 -12.25 -14.82
CA GLU A 49 -40.39 -13.31 -15.31
C GLU A 49 -39.62 -14.51 -15.87
N ALA A 50 -38.60 -14.28 -16.69
CA ALA A 50 -37.73 -15.34 -17.20
C ALA A 50 -37.00 -16.08 -16.07
N PHE A 51 -36.44 -15.34 -15.11
CA PHE A 51 -35.78 -15.92 -13.95
C PHE A 51 -36.73 -16.74 -13.10
N ALA A 52 -37.96 -16.29 -12.87
CA ALA A 52 -38.98 -17.04 -12.14
C ALA A 52 -39.37 -18.34 -12.85
N ALA A 53 -39.53 -18.28 -14.18
CA ALA A 53 -39.92 -19.42 -15.03
C ALA A 53 -38.81 -20.49 -15.17
N ALA A 54 -37.54 -20.10 -15.08
CA ALA A 54 -36.42 -21.04 -15.17
C ALA A 54 -36.51 -22.11 -14.09
N THR A 55 -36.14 -23.35 -14.41
CA THR A 55 -36.02 -24.48 -13.48
C THR A 55 -34.56 -24.81 -13.18
N ASP A 56 -34.32 -25.80 -12.31
CA ASP A 56 -32.99 -26.21 -11.88
C ASP A 56 -32.08 -26.57 -13.07
N GLY A 57 -30.92 -25.98 -13.16
CA GLY A 57 -29.93 -26.18 -14.22
C GLY A 57 -30.18 -25.40 -15.51
N GLN A 58 -31.27 -24.64 -15.63
CA GLN A 58 -31.54 -23.88 -16.85
C GLN A 58 -30.76 -22.56 -16.96
N THR A 59 -30.70 -22.08 -18.19
CA THR A 59 -30.10 -20.80 -18.55
C THR A 59 -31.18 -19.76 -18.85
N VAL A 60 -31.05 -18.60 -18.20
CA VAL A 60 -31.79 -17.39 -18.58
C VAL A 60 -30.86 -16.56 -19.48
N THR A 61 -31.23 -16.40 -20.75
CA THR A 61 -30.45 -15.61 -21.71
C THR A 61 -31.08 -14.25 -21.90
N LEU A 62 -30.29 -13.19 -21.77
CA LEU A 62 -30.72 -11.83 -22.06
C LEU A 62 -30.82 -11.63 -23.58
N LEU A 63 -31.84 -10.94 -24.01
CA LEU A 63 -32.09 -10.52 -25.41
C LEU A 63 -31.90 -8.99 -25.55
N ALA A 64 -31.92 -8.29 -24.43
CA ALA A 64 -31.67 -6.85 -24.32
C ALA A 64 -31.11 -6.52 -22.93
N ASP A 65 -30.65 -5.29 -22.75
CA ASP A 65 -30.30 -4.78 -21.42
C ASP A 65 -31.49 -4.89 -20.47
N ALA A 66 -31.26 -5.43 -19.27
CA ALA A 66 -32.33 -5.79 -18.34
C ALA A 66 -32.12 -5.18 -16.97
N THR A 67 -33.23 -5.07 -16.24
CA THR A 67 -33.21 -4.67 -14.82
C THR A 67 -33.91 -5.76 -13.99
N THR A 68 -33.37 -6.03 -12.80
CA THR A 68 -33.97 -6.95 -11.82
C THR A 68 -34.21 -6.24 -10.48
N LYS A 69 -35.23 -6.69 -9.77
CA LYS A 69 -35.48 -6.27 -8.38
C LYS A 69 -34.61 -6.99 -7.37
N GLY A 70 -33.84 -8.00 -7.77
CA GLY A 70 -32.97 -8.84 -6.96
C GLY A 70 -33.24 -10.33 -7.16
N LEU A 71 -32.28 -11.17 -6.72
CA LEU A 71 -32.33 -12.61 -6.99
C LEU A 71 -32.41 -13.41 -5.67
N ASP A 72 -33.47 -14.19 -5.49
CA ASP A 72 -33.56 -15.26 -4.51
C ASP A 72 -33.27 -16.60 -5.23
N VAL A 73 -32.04 -17.07 -5.14
CA VAL A 73 -31.51 -18.21 -5.91
C VAL A 73 -31.74 -19.50 -5.13
N ARG A 74 -32.81 -20.23 -5.46
CA ARG A 74 -33.18 -21.51 -4.87
C ARG A 74 -33.08 -22.68 -5.85
N LYS A 75 -32.46 -22.45 -6.99
CA LYS A 75 -32.21 -23.39 -8.08
C LYS A 75 -30.84 -23.13 -8.67
N ASP A 76 -30.21 -24.15 -9.23
CA ASP A 76 -29.01 -23.97 -10.03
C ASP A 76 -29.38 -23.24 -11.32
N VAL A 77 -28.75 -22.11 -11.61
CA VAL A 77 -29.12 -21.26 -12.74
C VAL A 77 -27.92 -20.56 -13.36
N THR A 78 -27.91 -20.48 -14.67
CA THR A 78 -26.99 -19.64 -15.43
C THR A 78 -27.75 -18.42 -15.95
N ILE A 79 -27.18 -17.24 -15.76
CA ILE A 79 -27.64 -16.01 -16.42
C ILE A 79 -26.62 -15.70 -17.49
N ASP A 80 -26.98 -15.93 -18.74
CA ASP A 80 -26.14 -15.58 -19.90
C ASP A 80 -26.59 -14.22 -20.44
N GLY A 81 -25.75 -13.23 -20.27
CA GLY A 81 -26.01 -11.88 -20.75
C GLY A 81 -25.96 -11.74 -22.23
N ALA A 82 -25.36 -12.68 -22.96
CA ALA A 82 -25.14 -12.58 -24.40
C ALA A 82 -24.53 -11.22 -24.84
N GLY A 83 -23.79 -10.58 -23.95
CA GLY A 83 -23.21 -9.24 -24.14
C GLY A 83 -24.05 -8.08 -23.59
N HIS A 84 -25.26 -8.33 -23.12
CA HIS A 84 -26.14 -7.33 -22.52
C HIS A 84 -25.83 -7.07 -21.05
N LYS A 85 -26.45 -6.02 -20.51
CA LYS A 85 -26.29 -5.58 -19.13
C LYS A 85 -27.44 -6.07 -18.25
N LEU A 86 -27.12 -6.36 -16.97
CA LEU A 86 -28.10 -6.62 -15.92
C LEU A 86 -27.94 -5.62 -14.79
N THR A 87 -28.94 -4.77 -14.56
CA THR A 87 -28.91 -3.77 -13.50
C THR A 87 -29.79 -4.22 -12.33
N PHE A 88 -29.24 -4.23 -11.12
CA PHE A 88 -29.99 -4.48 -9.90
C PHE A 88 -30.55 -3.16 -9.38
N ALA A 89 -31.88 -3.08 -9.17
CA ALA A 89 -32.57 -1.82 -8.85
C ALA A 89 -33.01 -1.69 -7.39
N ASP A 90 -33.16 -2.80 -6.63
CA ASP A 90 -33.71 -2.75 -5.27
C ASP A 90 -32.92 -3.65 -4.30
N LYS A 91 -32.76 -4.92 -4.62
CA LYS A 91 -32.10 -5.93 -3.81
C LYS A 91 -30.95 -6.58 -4.57
N GLY A 92 -30.00 -7.14 -3.82
CA GLY A 92 -28.91 -7.92 -4.37
C GLY A 92 -29.27 -9.39 -4.59
N ILE A 93 -28.43 -10.30 -4.11
CA ILE A 93 -28.54 -11.75 -4.36
C ILE A 93 -28.53 -12.52 -3.06
N ALA A 94 -29.47 -13.46 -2.89
CA ALA A 94 -29.46 -14.47 -1.85
C ALA A 94 -29.34 -15.86 -2.46
N LEU A 95 -28.37 -16.69 -2.02
CA LEU A 95 -28.16 -18.07 -2.50
C LEU A 95 -28.31 -19.08 -1.36
N TRP A 96 -29.04 -20.16 -1.65
CA TRP A 96 -29.37 -21.22 -0.69
C TRP A 96 -28.90 -22.59 -1.14
N GLY A 97 -27.60 -22.88 -0.97
CA GLY A 97 -27.04 -24.19 -1.35
C GLY A 97 -27.15 -24.50 -2.84
N LYS A 98 -27.15 -23.48 -3.67
CA LYS A 98 -27.32 -23.54 -5.12
C LYS A 98 -26.20 -22.81 -5.85
N SER A 99 -26.09 -23.07 -7.14
CA SER A 99 -25.08 -22.44 -8.00
C SER A 99 -25.71 -21.36 -8.85
N LEU A 100 -25.11 -20.18 -8.83
CA LEU A 100 -25.39 -19.09 -9.73
C LEU A 100 -24.18 -18.85 -10.63
N THR A 101 -24.36 -18.94 -11.93
CA THR A 101 -23.35 -18.53 -12.90
C THR A 101 -23.81 -17.27 -13.63
N LEU A 102 -23.02 -16.22 -13.55
CA LEU A 102 -23.12 -15.02 -14.38
C LEU A 102 -22.16 -15.19 -15.56
N LYS A 103 -22.69 -15.28 -16.76
CA LYS A 103 -21.92 -15.55 -17.97
C LYS A 103 -22.13 -14.47 -19.02
N ASN A 104 -21.05 -14.02 -19.67
CA ASN A 104 -21.12 -13.03 -20.75
C ASN A 104 -21.98 -11.79 -20.42
N VAL A 105 -22.02 -11.37 -19.16
CA VAL A 105 -22.92 -10.31 -18.67
C VAL A 105 -22.13 -9.21 -17.96
N ALA A 106 -22.58 -7.97 -18.11
CA ALA A 106 -22.13 -6.86 -17.29
C ALA A 106 -23.21 -6.53 -16.23
N ALA A 107 -23.04 -7.04 -15.03
CA ALA A 107 -23.98 -6.83 -13.93
C ALA A 107 -23.55 -5.64 -13.05
N THR A 108 -24.50 -4.83 -12.59
CA THR A 108 -24.24 -3.65 -11.75
C THR A 108 -25.16 -3.59 -10.54
N MET A 109 -24.57 -3.28 -9.37
CA MET A 109 -25.27 -3.07 -8.10
C MET A 109 -24.75 -1.76 -7.49
N THR A 110 -25.54 -0.70 -7.47
CA THR A 110 -25.16 0.60 -6.91
C THR A 110 -26.14 1.00 -5.83
N GLY A 111 -25.66 1.30 -4.63
CA GLY A 111 -26.48 1.66 -3.47
C GLY A 111 -27.35 0.52 -2.93
N ILE A 112 -27.09 -0.72 -3.38
CA ILE A 112 -27.82 -1.90 -2.92
C ILE A 112 -27.23 -2.37 -1.60
N GLY A 113 -28.02 -2.34 -0.54
CA GLY A 113 -27.60 -2.68 0.82
C GLY A 113 -28.31 -3.87 1.45
N SER A 114 -29.09 -4.63 0.69
CA SER A 114 -29.82 -5.77 1.21
C SER A 114 -30.11 -6.83 0.16
N THR A 115 -30.30 -8.09 0.61
CA THR A 115 -30.77 -9.19 -0.23
C THR A 115 -32.28 -9.28 -0.28
N PRO A 116 -32.88 -10.05 -1.20
CA PRO A 116 -34.31 -10.36 -1.18
C PRO A 116 -34.78 -11.01 0.12
N TYR A 117 -33.88 -11.69 0.83
CA TYR A 117 -34.18 -12.35 2.10
C TYR A 117 -33.68 -11.48 3.26
N THR A 118 -34.59 -10.74 3.90
CA THR A 118 -34.27 -9.71 4.88
C THR A 118 -34.31 -10.17 6.34
N ALA A 119 -34.85 -11.34 6.65
CA ALA A 119 -35.07 -11.76 8.05
C ALA A 119 -33.78 -12.01 8.82
N GLU A 120 -32.73 -12.53 8.16
CA GLU A 120 -31.43 -12.81 8.78
C GLU A 120 -30.28 -12.03 8.12
N TRP A 121 -30.44 -11.63 6.84
CA TRP A 121 -29.35 -11.10 6.01
C TRP A 121 -29.68 -9.75 5.36
N GLY A 122 -30.48 -8.96 6.04
CA GLY A 122 -30.96 -7.66 5.54
C GLY A 122 -29.87 -6.58 5.40
N TRP A 123 -28.65 -6.88 5.81
CA TRP A 123 -27.50 -5.97 5.80
C TRP A 123 -26.36 -6.45 4.87
N MET A 124 -26.67 -7.32 3.91
CA MET A 124 -25.72 -7.81 2.91
C MET A 124 -26.23 -7.56 1.51
N THR A 125 -25.34 -7.24 0.57
CA THR A 125 -25.74 -7.09 -0.83
C THR A 125 -25.81 -8.44 -1.52
N ILE A 126 -24.83 -9.30 -1.33
CA ILE A 126 -24.83 -10.69 -1.76
C ILE A 126 -24.61 -11.58 -0.54
N CYS A 127 -25.46 -12.57 -0.36
CA CYS A 127 -25.29 -13.57 0.68
C CYS A 127 -25.42 -14.98 0.11
N ALA A 128 -24.51 -15.86 0.50
CA ALA A 128 -24.56 -17.27 0.12
C ALA A 128 -24.36 -18.18 1.34
N SER A 129 -25.09 -19.30 1.37
CA SER A 129 -25.02 -20.30 2.45
C SER A 129 -25.14 -21.72 1.92
N LYS A 130 -24.83 -22.69 2.78
CA LYS A 130 -25.10 -24.12 2.54
C LYS A 130 -24.38 -24.69 1.30
N ASN A 131 -23.07 -24.42 1.18
CA ASN A 131 -22.26 -24.89 0.06
C ASN A 131 -22.70 -24.32 -1.32
N ALA A 132 -23.16 -23.10 -1.35
CA ALA A 132 -23.50 -22.40 -2.57
C ALA A 132 -22.25 -22.04 -3.40
N SER A 133 -22.44 -21.81 -4.68
CA SER A 133 -21.37 -21.37 -5.58
C SER A 133 -21.82 -20.17 -6.41
N ILE A 134 -21.00 -19.14 -6.43
CA ILE A 134 -21.13 -18.00 -7.34
C ILE A 134 -19.99 -18.07 -8.36
N THR A 135 -20.31 -18.06 -9.63
CA THR A 135 -19.32 -18.09 -10.70
C THR A 135 -19.54 -16.91 -11.65
N LEU A 136 -18.48 -16.16 -11.88
CA LEU A 136 -18.39 -15.21 -12.97
C LEU A 136 -17.60 -15.87 -14.10
N ASP A 137 -18.19 -16.00 -15.29
CA ASP A 137 -17.62 -16.64 -16.47
C ASP A 137 -17.64 -15.67 -17.65
N ASN A 138 -16.50 -15.10 -18.01
CA ASN A 138 -16.41 -14.00 -18.96
C ASN A 138 -17.41 -12.87 -18.63
N ALA A 139 -17.57 -12.56 -17.35
CA ALA A 139 -18.56 -11.63 -16.85
C ALA A 139 -17.94 -10.49 -16.04
N LYS A 140 -18.66 -9.40 -15.95
CA LYS A 140 -18.29 -8.27 -15.10
C LYS A 140 -19.36 -8.06 -14.03
N LEU A 141 -18.97 -8.02 -12.77
CA LEU A 141 -19.83 -7.62 -11.66
C LEU A 141 -19.25 -6.40 -10.98
N SER A 142 -19.97 -5.29 -11.04
CA SER A 142 -19.57 -4.03 -10.39
C SER A 142 -20.52 -3.73 -9.23
N MET A 143 -19.97 -3.61 -8.04
CA MET A 143 -20.69 -3.35 -6.80
C MET A 143 -20.19 -2.06 -6.18
N ASP A 144 -21.07 -1.09 -5.97
CA ASP A 144 -20.77 0.19 -5.34
C ASP A 144 -21.68 0.42 -4.13
N GLY A 145 -21.09 0.40 -2.94
CA GLY A 145 -21.76 0.58 -1.66
C GLY A 145 -22.10 2.05 -1.32
N THR A 146 -21.86 2.99 -2.23
CA THR A 146 -22.22 4.40 -2.00
C THR A 146 -23.72 4.55 -1.71
N GLY A 147 -24.05 5.11 -0.54
CA GLY A 147 -25.45 5.26 -0.11
C GLY A 147 -26.02 4.07 0.64
N THR A 148 -25.29 2.97 0.82
CA THR A 148 -25.71 1.84 1.68
C THR A 148 -25.56 2.17 3.17
N GLY A 149 -26.22 1.37 4.03
CA GLY A 149 -26.12 1.52 5.49
C GLY A 149 -24.71 1.20 6.03
N ASN A 150 -24.42 1.72 7.23
CA ASN A 150 -23.08 1.56 7.86
C ASN A 150 -22.70 0.10 8.18
N ASN A 151 -23.65 -0.82 8.23
CA ASN A 151 -23.41 -2.23 8.54
C ASN A 151 -23.48 -3.12 7.30
N THR A 152 -23.44 -2.55 6.09
CA THR A 152 -23.62 -3.33 4.86
C THR A 152 -22.31 -3.95 4.39
N HIS A 153 -22.27 -5.30 4.29
CA HIS A 153 -21.25 -6.08 3.62
C HIS A 153 -21.59 -6.22 2.12
N ALA A 154 -20.57 -6.26 1.28
CA ALA A 154 -20.84 -6.46 -0.14
C ALA A 154 -21.16 -7.94 -0.44
N ILE A 155 -20.24 -8.85 -0.15
CA ILE A 155 -20.40 -10.29 -0.34
C ILE A 155 -20.13 -11.01 0.97
N TYR A 156 -21.13 -11.73 1.47
CA TYR A 156 -21.06 -12.48 2.72
C TYR A 156 -21.35 -13.95 2.46
N LEU A 157 -20.41 -14.80 2.83
CA LEU A 157 -20.41 -16.23 2.53
C LEU A 157 -20.35 -17.01 3.82
N THR A 158 -21.35 -17.86 4.11
CA THR A 158 -21.36 -18.72 5.30
C THR A 158 -21.26 -20.19 4.91
N GLY A 159 -20.47 -20.96 5.63
CA GLY A 159 -20.28 -22.37 5.31
C GLY A 159 -19.30 -22.57 4.12
N ASN A 160 -19.31 -23.72 3.46
CA ASN A 160 -18.38 -24.08 2.38
C ASN A 160 -18.78 -23.48 1.01
N ASN A 161 -18.93 -22.16 0.96
CA ASN A 161 -19.33 -21.48 -0.26
C ASN A 161 -18.13 -21.16 -1.15
N LYS A 162 -18.35 -21.06 -2.44
CA LYS A 162 -17.31 -20.74 -3.44
C LYS A 162 -17.63 -19.45 -4.20
N LEU A 163 -16.60 -18.68 -4.43
CA LEU A 163 -16.63 -17.56 -5.36
C LEU A 163 -15.57 -17.80 -6.43
N ASN A 164 -16.00 -17.96 -7.67
CA ASN A 164 -15.13 -18.24 -8.80
C ASN A 164 -15.20 -17.10 -9.81
N LEU A 165 -14.04 -16.61 -10.21
CA LEU A 165 -13.84 -15.70 -11.33
C LEU A 165 -13.01 -16.45 -12.36
N GLN A 166 -13.52 -16.59 -13.57
CA GLN A 166 -12.84 -17.33 -14.65
C GLN A 166 -13.05 -16.68 -16.01
N ASN A 167 -12.20 -16.99 -16.96
CA ASN A 167 -12.34 -16.57 -18.35
C ASN A 167 -12.45 -15.04 -18.49
N CYS A 168 -11.43 -14.30 -18.01
CA CYS A 168 -11.36 -12.84 -18.09
C CYS A 168 -12.48 -12.10 -17.33
N SER A 169 -13.04 -12.72 -16.30
CA SER A 169 -14.07 -12.08 -15.48
C SER A 169 -13.50 -10.96 -14.60
N VAL A 170 -14.34 -9.97 -14.31
CA VAL A 170 -13.97 -8.84 -13.44
C VAL A 170 -15.00 -8.67 -12.33
N LEU A 171 -14.56 -8.76 -11.10
CA LEU A 171 -15.34 -8.37 -9.91
C LEU A 171 -14.74 -7.08 -9.34
N THR A 172 -15.56 -6.03 -9.25
CA THR A 172 -15.19 -4.78 -8.59
C THR A 172 -16.14 -4.51 -7.42
N VAL A 173 -15.58 -4.33 -6.22
CA VAL A 173 -16.33 -4.04 -5.00
C VAL A 173 -15.75 -2.78 -4.36
N LYS A 174 -16.56 -1.75 -4.17
CA LYS A 174 -16.07 -0.49 -3.62
C LYS A 174 -17.07 0.22 -2.71
N ASN A 175 -16.53 1.08 -1.83
CA ASN A 175 -17.27 2.03 -0.98
C ASN A 175 -18.21 1.38 0.06
N TYR A 176 -18.04 0.10 0.39
CA TYR A 176 -18.82 -0.54 1.45
C TYR A 176 -18.28 -0.19 2.84
N LYS A 177 -19.20 0.06 3.79
CA LYS A 177 -18.86 0.41 5.17
C LYS A 177 -18.49 -0.80 6.03
N GLN A 178 -18.65 -2.00 5.49
CA GLN A 178 -18.17 -3.27 6.02
C GLN A 178 -17.27 -3.95 4.97
N ASP A 179 -17.03 -5.23 5.10
CA ASP A 179 -16.06 -5.96 4.31
C ASP A 179 -16.54 -6.15 2.86
N ALA A 180 -15.60 -6.08 1.92
CA ALA A 180 -15.90 -6.35 0.52
C ALA A 180 -16.28 -7.82 0.33
N LEU A 181 -15.46 -8.74 0.82
CA LEU A 181 -15.70 -10.17 0.81
C LEU A 181 -15.44 -10.72 2.21
N GLU A 182 -16.42 -11.39 2.78
CA GLU A 182 -16.31 -12.02 4.10
C GLU A 182 -16.77 -13.47 4.06
N TRP A 183 -15.95 -14.36 4.63
CA TRP A 183 -16.28 -15.75 4.88
C TRP A 183 -16.44 -15.99 6.38
N ASP A 184 -17.67 -16.22 6.82
CA ASP A 184 -17.99 -16.44 8.22
C ASP A 184 -18.31 -17.91 8.50
N GLY A 185 -17.52 -18.49 9.38
CA GLY A 185 -17.72 -19.80 9.97
C GLY A 185 -17.60 -20.99 9.01
N GLY A 186 -17.07 -22.08 9.51
CA GLY A 186 -17.03 -23.38 8.88
C GLY A 186 -15.70 -24.11 9.01
N ASP A 187 -15.75 -25.42 8.87
CA ASP A 187 -14.66 -26.34 9.18
C ASP A 187 -13.63 -26.54 8.05
N GLY A 188 -13.43 -25.55 7.21
CA GLY A 188 -12.35 -25.55 6.20
C GLY A 188 -12.84 -25.73 4.76
N GLY A 189 -12.20 -25.05 3.84
CA GLY A 189 -12.34 -25.25 2.41
C GLY A 189 -13.22 -24.24 1.67
N TYR A 190 -13.32 -23.03 2.16
CA TYR A 190 -13.96 -21.95 1.38
C TYR A 190 -13.00 -21.48 0.32
N ASN A 191 -13.45 -21.44 -0.92
CA ASN A 191 -12.57 -21.15 -2.01
C ASN A 191 -12.95 -19.83 -2.67
N LEU A 192 -11.99 -18.91 -2.65
CA LEU A 192 -11.93 -17.82 -3.60
C LEU A 192 -11.01 -18.26 -4.74
N ASN A 193 -11.56 -18.40 -5.95
CA ASN A 193 -10.78 -18.75 -7.13
C ASN A 193 -10.82 -17.59 -8.13
N VAL A 194 -9.67 -17.03 -8.43
CA VAL A 194 -9.49 -15.99 -9.44
C VAL A 194 -8.54 -16.54 -10.48
N THR A 195 -9.08 -16.96 -11.62
CA THR A 195 -8.37 -17.78 -12.62
C THR A 195 -8.61 -17.30 -14.05
N GLY A 196 -7.71 -17.69 -14.97
CA GLY A 196 -7.90 -17.46 -16.40
C GLY A 196 -7.99 -15.99 -16.78
N SER A 197 -6.96 -15.24 -16.44
CA SER A 197 -6.81 -13.81 -16.72
C SER A 197 -7.93 -12.93 -16.11
N SER A 198 -8.51 -13.39 -15.00
CA SER A 198 -9.58 -12.67 -14.30
C SER A 198 -9.03 -11.62 -13.33
N LYS A 199 -9.89 -10.70 -12.91
CA LYS A 199 -9.52 -9.60 -12.02
C LYS A 199 -10.52 -9.43 -10.87
N LEU A 200 -10.01 -9.36 -9.64
CA LEU A 200 -10.73 -8.95 -8.44
C LEU A 200 -10.20 -7.60 -7.96
N VAL A 201 -11.09 -6.63 -7.78
CA VAL A 201 -10.77 -5.31 -7.23
C VAL A 201 -11.63 -5.05 -6.00
N SER A 202 -10.98 -4.75 -4.88
CA SER A 202 -11.63 -4.24 -3.67
C SER A 202 -11.03 -2.88 -3.31
N ASP A 203 -11.83 -1.82 -3.30
CA ASP A 203 -11.32 -0.47 -3.10
C ASP A 203 -12.22 0.36 -2.18
N HIS A 204 -11.63 1.10 -1.23
CA HIS A 204 -12.34 1.96 -0.27
C HIS A 204 -13.45 1.23 0.53
N ASN A 205 -13.23 -0.03 0.90
CA ASN A 205 -14.11 -0.76 1.80
C ASN A 205 -13.59 -0.70 3.26
N ARG A 206 -14.35 -1.21 4.24
CA ARG A 206 -13.80 -1.37 5.60
C ARG A 206 -12.62 -2.33 5.58
N SER A 207 -12.81 -3.51 5.05
CA SER A 207 -11.74 -4.47 4.76
C SER A 207 -11.95 -5.09 3.38
N GLY A 208 -10.87 -5.64 2.82
CA GLY A 208 -10.94 -6.28 1.52
C GLY A 208 -11.46 -7.71 1.60
N LEU A 209 -10.60 -8.64 1.99
CA LEU A 209 -10.87 -10.08 2.02
C LEU A 209 -10.72 -10.58 3.45
N THR A 210 -11.79 -11.03 4.10
CA THR A 210 -11.77 -11.41 5.52
C THR A 210 -12.40 -12.76 5.80
N GLY A 211 -11.98 -13.37 6.90
CA GLY A 211 -12.54 -14.62 7.40
C GLY A 211 -11.72 -15.86 7.06
N THR A 212 -12.35 -17.02 7.16
CA THR A 212 -11.68 -18.31 6.94
C THR A 212 -11.87 -18.74 5.50
N PHE A 213 -10.88 -18.52 4.64
CA PHE A 213 -10.95 -18.90 3.22
C PHE A 213 -9.58 -19.33 2.68
N TYR A 214 -9.61 -20.08 1.58
CA TYR A 214 -8.46 -20.39 0.75
C TYR A 214 -8.60 -19.63 -0.58
N ALA A 215 -7.65 -18.75 -0.87
CA ALA A 215 -7.60 -18.01 -2.13
C ALA A 215 -6.62 -18.68 -3.09
N THR A 216 -7.09 -19.00 -4.29
CA THR A 216 -6.27 -19.35 -5.44
C THR A 216 -6.31 -18.20 -6.44
N VAL A 217 -5.14 -17.65 -6.76
CA VAL A 217 -4.97 -16.64 -7.80
C VAL A 217 -4.05 -17.25 -8.86
N ASP A 218 -4.59 -17.57 -10.02
CA ASP A 218 -3.91 -18.31 -11.07
C ASP A 218 -4.04 -17.58 -12.41
N ASP A 219 -2.92 -17.18 -13.00
CA ASP A 219 -2.91 -16.36 -14.23
C ASP A 219 -3.89 -15.15 -14.13
N SER A 220 -3.86 -14.42 -13.00
CA SER A 220 -4.93 -13.46 -12.69
C SER A 220 -4.43 -12.30 -11.81
N THR A 221 -5.32 -11.33 -11.61
CA THR A 221 -5.00 -10.12 -10.84
C THR A 221 -5.93 -9.95 -9.65
N VAL A 222 -5.36 -9.62 -8.48
CA VAL A 222 -6.11 -9.19 -7.29
C VAL A 222 -5.56 -7.86 -6.80
N GLU A 223 -6.43 -6.87 -6.66
CA GLU A 223 -6.09 -5.55 -6.13
C GLU A 223 -6.99 -5.25 -4.92
N VAL A 224 -6.38 -5.01 -3.77
CA VAL A 224 -7.10 -4.62 -2.55
C VAL A 224 -6.49 -3.32 -2.03
N THR A 225 -7.24 -2.24 -2.14
CA THR A 225 -6.71 -0.91 -1.93
C THR A 225 -7.57 -0.07 -0.99
N ASN A 226 -6.92 0.82 -0.26
CA ASN A 226 -7.55 1.89 0.52
C ASN A 226 -8.60 1.42 1.54
N SER A 227 -8.47 0.21 2.06
CA SER A 227 -9.37 -0.28 3.12
C SER A 227 -9.13 0.49 4.42
N THR A 228 -10.19 0.83 5.14
CA THR A 228 -10.08 1.47 6.46
C THR A 228 -9.71 0.47 7.58
N GLY A 229 -9.64 -0.81 7.26
CA GLY A 229 -9.17 -1.92 8.08
C GLY A 229 -8.09 -2.73 7.35
N ASN A 230 -8.24 -4.05 7.34
CA ASN A 230 -7.30 -4.95 6.68
C ASN A 230 -7.50 -5.00 5.16
N GLY A 231 -6.41 -5.09 4.41
CA GLY A 231 -6.47 -5.51 3.01
C GLY A 231 -6.95 -6.96 2.92
N SER A 232 -6.30 -7.87 3.63
CA SER A 232 -6.82 -9.23 3.82
C SER A 232 -6.58 -9.75 5.25
N ASN A 233 -7.37 -10.76 5.60
CA ASN A 233 -7.17 -11.59 6.79
C ASN A 233 -7.75 -12.98 6.48
N GLY A 234 -7.00 -13.79 5.75
CA GLY A 234 -7.42 -15.09 5.25
C GLY A 234 -6.59 -16.24 5.79
N SER A 235 -7.06 -17.47 5.57
CA SER A 235 -6.38 -18.68 6.05
C SER A 235 -5.24 -19.10 5.14
N HIS A 236 -5.42 -19.01 3.81
CA HIS A 236 -4.43 -19.48 2.85
C HIS A 236 -4.49 -18.67 1.56
N PHE A 237 -3.32 -18.36 1.01
CA PHE A 237 -3.19 -17.80 -0.34
C PHE A 237 -2.24 -18.65 -1.17
N ASP A 238 -2.70 -19.10 -2.35
CA ASP A 238 -1.92 -19.76 -3.39
C ASP A 238 -1.94 -18.89 -4.66
N ILE A 239 -0.81 -18.21 -4.92
CA ILE A 239 -0.65 -17.21 -5.98
C ILE A 239 0.36 -17.77 -6.98
N LYS A 240 -0.06 -17.96 -8.24
CA LYS A 240 0.77 -18.68 -9.22
C LYS A 240 0.55 -18.26 -10.67
N ASN A 241 1.45 -18.76 -11.53
CA ASN A 241 1.34 -18.69 -13.00
C ASN A 241 1.21 -17.27 -13.55
N GLY A 242 2.13 -16.37 -13.17
CA GLY A 242 2.15 -14.99 -13.67
C GLY A 242 1.12 -14.06 -13.02
N SER A 243 0.53 -14.48 -11.91
CA SER A 243 -0.46 -13.65 -11.21
C SER A 243 0.18 -12.39 -10.61
N ASN A 244 -0.64 -11.33 -10.53
CA ASN A 244 -0.26 -10.07 -9.93
C ASN A 244 -1.22 -9.71 -8.80
N VAL A 245 -0.69 -9.62 -7.56
CA VAL A 245 -1.50 -9.36 -6.37
C VAL A 245 -0.98 -8.12 -5.65
N THR A 246 -1.87 -7.14 -5.44
CA THR A 246 -1.52 -5.87 -4.81
C THR A 246 -2.40 -5.60 -3.59
N PHE A 247 -1.76 -5.23 -2.48
CA PHE A 247 -2.39 -4.72 -1.27
C PHE A 247 -1.80 -3.35 -0.94
N SER A 248 -2.55 -2.27 -1.15
CA SER A 248 -1.99 -0.92 -1.01
C SER A 248 -2.90 0.04 -0.25
N GLY A 249 -2.30 0.87 0.60
CA GLY A 249 -3.02 1.93 1.31
C GLY A 249 -4.02 1.47 2.36
N ASN A 250 -3.97 0.20 2.79
CA ASN A 250 -4.89 -0.33 3.79
C ASN A 250 -4.48 0.14 5.20
N ALA A 251 -5.44 0.52 6.02
CA ALA A 251 -5.16 1.18 7.30
C ALA A 251 -4.59 0.23 8.39
N ILE A 252 -4.74 -1.07 8.22
CA ILE A 252 -4.18 -2.09 9.12
C ILE A 252 -3.15 -2.94 8.34
N HIS A 253 -3.41 -4.19 8.08
CA HIS A 253 -2.49 -5.04 7.33
C HIS A 253 -2.77 -4.98 5.84
N GLY A 254 -1.72 -5.08 5.03
CA GLY A 254 -1.87 -5.35 3.60
C GLY A 254 -2.36 -6.79 3.39
N LEU A 255 -1.45 -7.73 3.31
CA LEU A 255 -1.73 -9.16 3.22
C LEU A 255 -1.53 -9.84 4.58
N SER A 256 -2.61 -10.33 5.18
CA SER A 256 -2.58 -11.19 6.35
C SER A 256 -3.08 -12.58 5.99
N ALA A 257 -2.29 -13.60 6.30
CA ALA A 257 -2.59 -14.99 5.94
C ALA A 257 -2.23 -15.99 7.06
N GLY A 258 -2.86 -17.15 7.05
CA GLY A 258 -2.35 -18.35 7.75
C GLY A 258 -1.13 -18.88 7.00
N ASN A 259 -1.30 -19.35 5.77
CA ASN A 259 -0.23 -19.78 4.88
C ASN A 259 -0.18 -18.92 3.61
N LEU A 260 1.01 -18.80 3.03
CA LEU A 260 1.23 -17.99 1.83
C LEU A 260 2.16 -18.69 0.84
N SER A 261 1.62 -19.12 -0.28
CA SER A 261 2.38 -19.70 -1.40
C SER A 261 2.39 -18.73 -2.58
N ILE A 262 3.57 -18.41 -3.09
CA ILE A 262 3.75 -17.55 -4.26
C ILE A 262 4.69 -18.28 -5.22
N SER A 263 4.24 -18.56 -6.45
CA SER A 263 5.06 -19.17 -7.48
C SER A 263 4.89 -18.48 -8.82
N ASP A 264 6.03 -18.20 -9.48
CA ASP A 264 6.07 -17.54 -10.80
C ASP A 264 5.19 -16.29 -10.88
N SER A 265 5.12 -15.50 -9.79
CA SER A 265 4.13 -14.45 -9.63
C SER A 265 4.68 -13.24 -8.88
N THR A 266 3.94 -12.14 -8.93
CA THR A 266 4.30 -10.90 -8.25
C THR A 266 3.30 -10.56 -7.14
N VAL A 267 3.83 -10.21 -5.96
CA VAL A 267 3.05 -9.69 -4.84
C VAL A 267 3.62 -8.36 -4.39
N THR A 268 2.76 -7.35 -4.32
CA THR A 268 3.11 -6.00 -3.87
C THR A 268 2.27 -5.60 -2.66
N ALA A 269 2.93 -5.15 -1.59
CA ALA A 269 2.25 -4.62 -0.40
C ALA A 269 2.84 -3.24 -0.06
N GLU A 270 2.07 -2.17 -0.32
CA GLU A 270 2.58 -0.81 -0.23
C GLU A 270 1.72 0.09 0.64
N ASN A 271 2.38 0.98 1.39
CA ASN A 271 1.73 2.05 2.15
C ASN A 271 0.66 1.56 3.15
N ASN A 272 0.79 0.34 3.65
CA ASN A 272 -0.15 -0.23 4.61
C ASN A 272 0.12 0.28 6.04
N GLY A 273 -0.88 0.26 6.89
CA GLY A 273 -0.84 0.94 8.17
C GLY A 273 -0.07 0.20 9.28
N TYR A 274 -0.06 -1.15 9.29
CA TYR A 274 0.60 -1.94 10.35
C TYR A 274 1.69 -2.87 9.79
N ASN A 275 1.31 -3.91 9.06
CA ASN A 275 2.25 -4.77 8.36
C ASN A 275 1.95 -4.75 6.87
N GLY A 276 3.00 -4.79 6.05
CA GLY A 276 2.83 -5.01 4.62
C GLY A 276 2.30 -6.42 4.38
N ILE A 277 3.07 -7.43 4.81
CA ILE A 277 2.71 -8.85 4.78
C ILE A 277 2.90 -9.45 6.17
N ILE A 278 1.92 -10.21 6.65
CA ILE A 278 2.00 -10.98 7.89
C ILE A 278 1.41 -12.37 7.68
N PHE A 279 2.09 -13.42 8.14
CA PHE A 279 1.55 -14.76 8.11
C PHE A 279 1.97 -15.58 9.35
N THR A 280 1.17 -16.60 9.66
CA THR A 280 1.27 -17.35 10.92
C THR A 280 1.68 -18.80 10.76
N GLY A 281 1.75 -19.31 9.54
CA GLY A 281 2.09 -20.68 9.18
C GLY A 281 3.20 -20.71 8.14
N GLU A 282 3.03 -21.54 7.11
CA GLU A 282 4.05 -21.72 6.08
C GLU A 282 3.97 -20.66 4.98
N GLY A 283 5.11 -20.03 4.68
CA GLY A 283 5.37 -19.18 3.52
C GLY A 283 6.30 -19.87 2.53
N THR A 284 5.95 -19.91 1.26
CA THR A 284 6.79 -20.50 0.21
C THR A 284 6.82 -19.58 -1.00
N PHE A 285 8.02 -19.09 -1.35
CA PHE A 285 8.25 -18.24 -2.51
C PHE A 285 9.13 -18.96 -3.52
N LYS A 286 8.60 -19.20 -4.73
CA LYS A 286 9.27 -19.90 -5.83
C LYS A 286 9.21 -19.07 -7.10
N ALA A 287 10.36 -18.66 -7.61
CA ALA A 287 10.45 -17.73 -8.74
C ALA A 287 9.53 -16.50 -8.56
N ALA A 288 9.36 -16.09 -7.31
CA ALA A 288 8.43 -15.03 -6.89
C ALA A 288 9.12 -13.67 -6.89
N THR A 289 8.36 -12.63 -7.22
CA THR A 289 8.77 -11.25 -6.98
C THR A 289 7.87 -10.66 -5.89
N VAL A 290 8.46 -10.33 -4.74
CA VAL A 290 7.73 -9.80 -3.59
C VAL A 290 8.29 -8.42 -3.24
N THR A 291 7.44 -7.40 -3.27
CA THR A 291 7.80 -6.03 -2.92
C THR A 291 6.95 -5.55 -1.75
N VAL A 292 7.61 -5.04 -0.71
CA VAL A 292 6.93 -4.46 0.45
C VAL A 292 7.57 -3.12 0.79
N SER A 293 6.77 -2.05 0.74
CA SER A 293 7.29 -0.70 0.97
C SER A 293 6.29 0.24 1.65
N GLY A 294 6.82 1.29 2.27
CA GLY A 294 5.99 2.38 2.80
C GLY A 294 5.05 1.97 3.94
N THR A 295 5.27 0.83 4.59
CA THR A 295 4.49 0.39 5.75
C THR A 295 4.69 1.38 6.90
N LYS A 296 3.60 1.90 7.45
CA LYS A 296 3.68 3.00 8.43
C LYS A 296 3.85 2.52 9.86
N GLY A 297 3.23 1.43 10.23
CA GLY A 297 3.26 0.86 11.57
C GLY A 297 2.75 1.77 12.68
N LYS A 298 2.29 1.18 13.76
CA LYS A 298 1.91 1.90 14.98
C LYS A 298 2.49 1.24 16.23
N SER A 299 3.15 0.11 16.08
CA SER A 299 3.66 -0.71 17.17
C SER A 299 4.98 -1.35 16.74
N TYR A 300 5.83 -1.64 17.70
CA TYR A 300 7.09 -2.35 17.50
C TYR A 300 6.93 -3.77 16.89
N TRP A 301 5.72 -4.32 16.98
CA TRP A 301 5.39 -5.58 16.32
C TRP A 301 5.09 -5.42 14.83
N ASN A 302 5.04 -4.21 14.31
CA ASN A 302 4.74 -3.99 12.91
C ASN A 302 6.02 -4.07 12.07
N ALA A 303 5.88 -4.62 10.88
CA ALA A 303 6.99 -4.80 9.95
C ALA A 303 6.54 -4.73 8.50
N GLY A 304 7.50 -4.52 7.61
CA GLY A 304 7.27 -4.77 6.19
C GLY A 304 6.76 -6.20 5.98
N ILE A 305 7.56 -7.20 6.34
CA ILE A 305 7.16 -8.62 6.41
C ILE A 305 7.30 -9.10 7.84
N ARG A 306 6.25 -9.71 8.38
CA ARG A 306 6.28 -10.34 9.71
C ARG A 306 5.92 -11.81 9.66
N LEU A 307 6.78 -12.66 10.20
CA LEU A 307 6.50 -14.05 10.53
C LEU A 307 5.98 -14.10 11.96
N PHE A 308 4.67 -14.28 12.10
CA PHE A 308 3.98 -14.17 13.38
C PHE A 308 3.64 -15.53 13.97
N LYS A 309 4.15 -15.84 15.14
CA LYS A 309 4.09 -17.09 15.90
C LYS A 309 5.27 -18.04 15.67
N ALA A 310 5.52 -18.86 16.67
CA ALA A 310 6.64 -19.78 16.75
C ALA A 310 6.76 -20.80 15.60
N ASN A 311 5.66 -21.10 14.93
CA ASN A 311 5.67 -22.08 13.82
C ASN A 311 5.62 -21.42 12.43
N ALA A 312 5.71 -20.09 12.37
CA ALA A 312 5.75 -19.42 11.09
C ALA A 312 7.09 -19.71 10.40
N ALA A 313 7.03 -20.22 9.19
CA ALA A 313 8.22 -20.59 8.43
C ALA A 313 8.16 -20.00 7.02
N LEU A 314 9.23 -19.36 6.58
CA LEU A 314 9.37 -18.84 5.22
C LEU A 314 10.49 -19.57 4.49
N THR A 315 10.19 -20.10 3.32
CA THR A 315 11.18 -20.64 2.39
C THR A 315 11.18 -19.86 1.09
N VAL A 316 12.32 -19.34 0.69
CA VAL A 316 12.51 -18.55 -0.54
C VAL A 316 13.53 -19.22 -1.42
N ASP A 317 13.16 -19.58 -2.65
CA ASP A 317 14.05 -20.25 -3.58
C ASP A 317 15.06 -19.29 -4.25
N ALA A 318 16.02 -19.86 -4.96
CA ALA A 318 17.10 -19.12 -5.60
C ALA A 318 16.66 -18.20 -6.75
N ALA A 319 15.49 -18.41 -7.33
CA ALA A 319 14.97 -17.60 -8.44
C ALA A 319 14.13 -16.40 -7.96
N SER A 320 13.79 -16.38 -6.67
CA SER A 320 12.91 -15.36 -6.10
C SER A 320 13.64 -14.05 -5.78
N LYS A 321 12.86 -12.96 -5.83
CA LYS A 321 13.31 -11.61 -5.49
C LYS A 321 12.38 -11.06 -4.41
N VAL A 322 12.96 -10.69 -3.26
CA VAL A 322 12.22 -10.10 -2.14
C VAL A 322 12.82 -8.73 -1.83
N SER A 323 12.00 -7.69 -1.96
CA SER A 323 12.38 -6.30 -1.71
C SER A 323 11.53 -5.73 -0.58
N ILE A 324 12.16 -5.28 0.50
CA ILE A 324 11.51 -4.73 1.68
C ILE A 324 12.14 -3.36 1.95
N THR A 325 11.50 -2.30 1.49
CA THR A 325 12.14 -0.99 1.41
C THR A 325 11.28 0.14 1.99
N ASP A 326 11.95 1.13 2.53
CA ASP A 326 11.34 2.41 2.90
C ASP A 326 10.12 2.28 3.85
N ASN A 327 10.11 1.23 4.70
CA ASN A 327 9.07 1.07 5.70
C ASN A 327 9.40 1.92 6.94
N GLN A 328 8.40 2.53 7.56
CA GLN A 328 8.53 3.30 8.81
C GLN A 328 8.51 2.39 10.05
N VAL A 329 8.88 1.14 9.86
CA VAL A 329 8.96 0.05 10.84
C VAL A 329 10.10 -0.87 10.43
N THR A 330 10.36 -1.91 11.22
CA THR A 330 11.28 -3.00 10.83
C THR A 330 10.93 -3.55 9.46
N GLY A 331 11.94 -3.79 8.63
CA GLY A 331 11.71 -4.42 7.32
C GLY A 331 11.20 -5.86 7.45
N LEU A 332 12.01 -6.77 7.97
CA LEU A 332 11.68 -8.18 8.19
C LEU A 332 11.71 -8.52 9.68
N PHE A 333 10.61 -9.06 10.21
CA PHE A 333 10.49 -9.40 11.63
C PHE A 333 10.11 -10.87 11.83
N LEU A 334 10.98 -11.61 12.51
CA LEU A 334 10.75 -13.00 12.89
C LEU A 334 10.38 -13.07 14.38
N ASP A 335 9.14 -13.43 14.72
CA ASP A 335 8.74 -13.70 16.10
C ASP A 335 9.47 -14.92 16.65
N GLY A 336 9.50 -15.04 17.97
CA GLY A 336 10.17 -16.15 18.65
C GLY A 336 9.72 -17.52 18.15
N GLY A 337 10.69 -18.34 17.77
CA GLY A 337 10.48 -19.66 17.19
C GLY A 337 10.12 -19.68 15.69
N ALA A 338 9.96 -18.54 15.05
CA ALA A 338 9.77 -18.47 13.60
C ALA A 338 11.07 -18.75 12.83
N SER A 339 10.96 -19.15 11.57
CA SER A 339 12.12 -19.41 10.72
C SER A 339 11.98 -18.80 9.33
N ALA A 340 13.07 -18.28 8.79
CA ALA A 340 13.13 -17.86 7.39
C ALA A 340 14.40 -18.37 6.74
N THR A 341 14.25 -19.03 5.60
CA THR A 341 15.38 -19.58 4.83
C THR A 341 15.34 -19.04 3.42
N PHE A 342 16.35 -18.27 3.07
CA PHE A 342 16.58 -17.82 1.71
C PHE A 342 17.66 -18.72 1.08
N ALA A 343 17.29 -19.35 -0.03
CA ALA A 343 18.24 -20.16 -0.77
C ALA A 343 19.38 -19.29 -1.33
N ASP A 344 20.54 -19.91 -1.52
CA ASP A 344 21.64 -19.25 -2.19
C ASP A 344 21.24 -18.87 -3.62
N GLY A 345 21.48 -17.62 -4.01
CA GLY A 345 20.99 -17.06 -5.28
C GLY A 345 19.66 -16.30 -5.18
N ALA A 346 18.91 -16.43 -4.09
CA ALA A 346 17.76 -15.54 -3.85
C ALA A 346 18.23 -14.08 -3.75
N ALA A 347 17.52 -13.17 -4.38
CA ALA A 347 17.78 -11.75 -4.23
C ALA A 347 16.94 -11.21 -3.06
N LEU A 348 17.61 -10.83 -1.97
CA LEU A 348 16.98 -10.18 -0.82
C LEU A 348 17.51 -8.75 -0.69
N THR A 349 16.60 -7.78 -0.73
CA THR A 349 16.89 -6.36 -0.49
C THR A 349 16.07 -5.89 0.71
N VAL A 350 16.76 -5.42 1.77
CA VAL A 350 16.14 -4.84 2.96
C VAL A 350 16.84 -3.50 3.21
N THR A 351 16.25 -2.41 2.74
CA THR A 351 16.94 -1.11 2.76
C THR A 351 15.97 0.05 3.03
N GLY A 352 16.48 1.10 3.65
CA GLY A 352 15.71 2.33 3.91
C GLY A 352 14.60 2.16 4.96
N ASN A 353 14.58 1.04 5.70
CA ASN A 353 13.56 0.82 6.72
C ASN A 353 13.92 1.58 8.00
N ASP A 354 12.96 2.27 8.61
CA ASP A 354 13.19 3.13 9.78
C ASP A 354 12.28 2.75 10.96
N ALA A 355 12.73 1.82 11.76
CA ALA A 355 12.05 1.40 12.99
C ALA A 355 12.03 2.51 14.08
N SER A 356 12.83 3.57 13.94
CA SER A 356 12.83 4.69 14.89
C SER A 356 11.54 5.52 14.83
N GLN A 357 10.80 5.43 13.75
CA GLN A 357 9.54 6.15 13.55
C GLN A 357 8.32 5.40 14.11
N ALA A 358 8.47 4.15 14.47
CA ALA A 358 7.41 3.41 15.14
C ALA A 358 7.05 4.11 16.46
N ASN A 359 5.80 4.56 16.57
CA ASN A 359 5.32 5.31 17.75
C ASN A 359 5.07 4.36 18.93
N CYS A 360 6.14 3.97 19.60
CA CYS A 360 6.14 2.99 20.68
C CYS A 360 6.36 3.67 22.03
N ALA A 361 5.36 4.42 22.49
CA ALA A 361 5.43 5.16 23.74
C ALA A 361 5.47 4.29 25.02
N THR A 362 5.24 2.98 24.93
CA THR A 362 4.95 2.16 26.13
C THR A 362 5.77 0.88 26.29
N GLU A 363 6.52 0.40 25.29
CA GLU A 363 7.29 -0.84 25.43
C GLU A 363 8.77 -0.61 25.14
N LYS A 364 9.56 -0.89 26.14
CA LYS A 364 10.79 -0.17 26.38
C LYS A 364 11.96 -0.49 25.44
N ASP A 365 12.06 -1.64 24.84
CA ASP A 365 13.35 -1.99 24.25
C ASP A 365 13.33 -2.61 22.85
N LEU A 366 12.48 -3.56 22.55
CA LEU A 366 12.44 -4.23 21.26
C LEU A 366 11.89 -3.36 20.10
N ALA A 367 11.05 -2.40 20.42
CA ALA A 367 10.50 -1.43 19.48
C ALA A 367 11.53 -0.57 18.75
N ARG A 368 12.76 -0.62 19.22
CA ARG A 368 13.84 0.28 18.82
C ARG A 368 15.02 -0.49 18.24
N CYS A 369 14.90 -1.82 18.14
CA CYS A 369 15.93 -2.69 17.63
C CYS A 369 15.54 -3.21 16.24
N GLY A 370 16.53 -3.41 15.38
CA GLY A 370 16.36 -4.01 14.08
C GLY A 370 15.59 -3.16 13.09
N GLY A 371 16.20 -2.13 12.55
CA GLY A 371 15.59 -1.34 11.48
C GLY A 371 15.35 -2.17 10.22
N GLY A 372 16.35 -2.90 9.77
CA GLY A 372 16.22 -3.80 8.63
C GLY A 372 15.57 -5.13 9.03
N ILE A 373 16.19 -5.89 9.92
CA ILE A 373 15.81 -7.26 10.28
C ILE A 373 15.83 -7.44 11.79
N VAL A 374 14.80 -8.10 12.32
CA VAL A 374 14.76 -8.60 13.71
C VAL A 374 14.62 -10.11 13.72
N VAL A 375 15.51 -10.79 14.44
CA VAL A 375 15.43 -12.23 14.73
C VAL A 375 15.27 -12.39 16.23
N ARG A 376 14.12 -12.82 16.69
CA ARG A 376 13.82 -12.95 18.11
C ARG A 376 14.34 -14.24 18.72
N GLU A 377 14.30 -14.33 20.04
CA GLU A 377 14.62 -15.52 20.81
C GLU A 377 13.97 -16.78 20.21
N GLY A 378 14.74 -17.82 19.97
CA GLY A 378 14.29 -19.07 19.35
C GLY A 378 13.96 -19.00 17.85
N ALA A 379 14.03 -17.82 17.24
CA ALA A 379 13.84 -17.69 15.80
C ALA A 379 15.14 -17.97 15.03
N SER A 380 15.02 -18.34 13.77
CA SER A 380 16.16 -18.62 12.90
C SER A 380 16.04 -17.96 11.53
N LEU A 381 17.13 -17.36 11.07
CA LEU A 381 17.23 -16.75 9.75
C LEU A 381 18.46 -17.28 9.01
N VAL A 382 18.25 -17.70 7.76
CA VAL A 382 19.34 -17.99 6.81
C VAL A 382 19.32 -16.92 5.72
N LEU A 383 20.37 -16.10 5.65
CA LEU A 383 20.55 -15.07 4.63
C LEU A 383 21.23 -15.64 3.38
N PRO A 384 20.81 -15.23 2.17
CA PRO A 384 21.49 -15.58 0.93
C PRO A 384 22.75 -14.72 0.75
N ALA A 385 23.67 -15.18 -0.09
CA ALA A 385 24.91 -14.47 -0.37
C ALA A 385 24.71 -13.08 -1.02
N ALA A 386 23.67 -12.95 -1.83
CA ALA A 386 23.34 -11.70 -2.51
C ALA A 386 22.38 -10.81 -1.70
N ALA A 387 22.30 -11.01 -0.38
CA ALA A 387 21.49 -10.14 0.47
C ALA A 387 22.07 -8.72 0.50
N GLN A 388 21.19 -7.75 0.30
CA GLN A 388 21.45 -6.33 0.50
C GLN A 388 20.67 -5.87 1.74
N VAL A 389 21.37 -5.68 2.86
CA VAL A 389 20.77 -5.22 4.11
C VAL A 389 21.55 -4.02 4.58
N ASN A 390 21.05 -2.83 4.26
CA ASN A 390 21.79 -1.59 4.49
C ASN A 390 20.85 -0.38 4.58
N ASN A 391 21.38 0.75 5.04
CA ASN A 391 20.65 2.02 5.19
C ASN A 391 19.37 1.92 6.02
N ASN A 392 19.24 0.91 6.82
CA ASN A 392 18.13 0.79 7.74
C ASN A 392 18.45 1.57 9.03
N ARG A 393 17.45 1.86 9.82
CA ARG A 393 17.59 2.63 11.04
C ARG A 393 16.77 2.05 12.18
N ALA A 394 17.42 1.91 13.32
CA ALA A 394 16.78 1.63 14.59
C ALA A 394 17.14 2.71 15.61
N THR A 395 16.46 2.79 16.74
CA THR A 395 16.77 3.80 17.78
C THR A 395 17.75 3.27 18.82
N LEU A 396 17.75 1.96 19.07
CA LEU A 396 18.57 1.36 20.11
C LEU A 396 19.68 0.46 19.56
N ALA A 397 19.36 -0.52 18.73
CA ALA A 397 20.31 -1.55 18.34
C ALA A 397 20.01 -2.14 16.97
N GLY A 398 21.06 -2.57 16.25
CA GLY A 398 20.93 -3.28 14.98
C GLY A 398 20.23 -2.47 13.93
N ASP A 399 20.80 -1.36 13.48
CA ASP A 399 20.23 -0.58 12.39
C ASP A 399 19.83 -1.48 11.22
N ASP A 400 20.73 -2.37 10.81
CA ASP A 400 20.47 -3.30 9.73
C ASP A 400 19.90 -4.64 10.22
N VAL A 401 20.55 -5.28 11.19
CA VAL A 401 20.10 -6.57 11.74
C VAL A 401 20.26 -6.58 13.24
N TYR A 402 19.24 -7.00 13.94
CA TYR A 402 19.24 -7.28 15.36
C TYR A 402 18.86 -8.74 15.61
N VAL A 403 19.71 -9.47 16.31
CA VAL A 403 19.47 -10.84 16.75
C VAL A 403 19.38 -10.86 18.26
N GLU A 404 18.21 -11.19 18.78
CA GLU A 404 17.98 -11.31 20.23
C GLU A 404 18.73 -12.52 20.79
N GLU A 405 19.09 -12.48 22.07
CA GLU A 405 19.65 -13.64 22.77
C GLU A 405 18.82 -14.91 22.52
N GLY A 406 19.48 -16.02 22.17
CA GLY A 406 18.80 -17.26 21.78
C GLY A 406 18.21 -17.25 20.36
N GLY A 407 18.32 -16.15 19.63
CA GLY A 407 18.04 -16.10 18.21
C GLY A 407 19.20 -16.67 17.38
N SER A 408 18.94 -17.02 16.13
CA SER A 408 19.93 -17.65 15.25
C SER A 408 19.97 -16.95 13.89
N LEU A 409 21.16 -16.52 13.48
CA LEU A 409 21.41 -16.03 12.13
C LEU A 409 22.55 -16.83 11.52
N THR A 410 22.28 -17.43 10.35
CA THR A 410 23.27 -18.12 9.55
C THR A 410 23.30 -17.56 8.14
N PHE A 411 24.36 -17.90 7.43
CA PHE A 411 24.55 -17.49 6.05
C PHE A 411 24.62 -18.70 5.17
N SER A 412 24.15 -18.59 3.93
CA SER A 412 24.20 -19.69 2.98
C SER A 412 25.61 -20.26 2.87
N ALA A 413 25.73 -21.57 3.03
CA ALA A 413 27.01 -22.29 3.03
C ALA A 413 27.72 -22.29 1.65
N ALA A 414 27.07 -21.86 0.60
CA ALA A 414 27.62 -21.86 -0.76
C ALA A 414 28.68 -20.78 -0.98
N ASN A 415 28.87 -19.87 -0.02
CA ASN A 415 29.76 -18.72 -0.19
C ASN A 415 30.98 -18.74 0.72
N SER A 416 32.12 -18.48 0.12
CA SER A 416 33.40 -18.25 0.80
C SER A 416 33.50 -16.92 1.58
N GLY A 417 32.38 -16.25 1.82
CA GLY A 417 32.25 -15.03 2.60
C GLY A 417 30.91 -14.38 2.36
N VAL A 418 30.14 -14.13 3.41
CA VAL A 418 28.90 -13.37 3.31
C VAL A 418 29.24 -11.94 2.95
N LYS A 419 28.63 -11.48 1.88
CA LYS A 419 28.77 -10.11 1.42
C LYS A 419 27.42 -9.42 1.53
N LEU A 420 27.37 -8.37 2.31
CA LEU A 420 26.30 -7.38 2.20
C LEU A 420 26.71 -6.45 1.06
N SER A 421 25.93 -6.36 0.01
CA SER A 421 26.26 -5.42 -1.05
C SER A 421 26.06 -4.01 -0.54
N THR A 422 27.01 -3.14 -0.86
CA THR A 422 26.89 -1.71 -0.63
C THR A 422 26.47 -1.02 -1.92
N PHE A 423 26.15 0.27 -1.78
CA PHE A 423 25.62 1.10 -2.86
C PHE A 423 26.61 1.40 -3.99
N ASP A 424 27.87 1.12 -3.82
CA ASP A 424 28.90 1.35 -4.84
C ASP A 424 29.08 0.18 -5.81
N GLY A 425 28.19 -0.81 -5.75
CA GLY A 425 28.29 -2.02 -6.54
C GLY A 425 29.39 -2.99 -6.07
N CYS A 426 30.11 -2.63 -5.00
CA CYS A 426 31.05 -3.53 -4.36
C CYS A 426 30.32 -4.42 -3.35
N ASN A 427 30.59 -5.69 -3.38
CA ASN A 427 30.14 -6.60 -2.35
C ASN A 427 31.06 -6.45 -1.14
N HIS A 428 30.58 -5.87 -0.06
CA HIS A 428 31.32 -5.81 1.17
C HIS A 428 31.01 -7.01 2.05
N ALA A 429 32.07 -7.60 2.61
CA ALA A 429 31.91 -8.60 3.65
C ALA A 429 31.26 -7.92 4.88
N ILE A 430 30.54 -8.69 5.67
CA ILE A 430 30.17 -8.23 7.02
C ILE A 430 31.47 -7.98 7.78
N ASP A 431 31.70 -6.73 8.17
CA ASP A 431 32.93 -6.37 8.85
C ASP A 431 32.99 -6.98 10.24
N SER A 432 31.85 -7.00 10.93
CA SER A 432 31.84 -7.45 12.33
C SER A 432 30.44 -7.69 12.89
N TRP A 433 30.38 -8.57 13.86
CA TRP A 433 29.36 -8.59 14.88
C TRP A 433 29.83 -7.77 16.07
N TYR A 434 28.92 -7.11 16.77
CA TYR A 434 29.25 -6.48 18.04
C TYR A 434 28.16 -6.75 19.07
N ASP A 435 28.61 -6.84 20.32
CA ASP A 435 27.71 -6.95 21.46
C ASP A 435 26.84 -5.71 21.56
N ASP A 436 25.56 -5.93 21.66
CA ASP A 436 24.59 -4.86 21.84
C ASP A 436 24.45 -4.53 23.33
N SER A 437 25.53 -4.07 23.95
CA SER A 437 25.48 -3.63 25.33
C SER A 437 24.97 -2.20 25.45
N ALA A 438 24.24 -1.91 26.52
CA ALA A 438 23.62 -0.60 26.76
C ALA A 438 24.63 0.56 26.73
N ASP A 439 25.88 0.32 27.14
CA ASP A 439 26.93 1.34 27.25
C ASP A 439 27.65 1.61 25.92
N ALA A 440 27.55 0.71 24.97
CA ALA A 440 28.24 0.77 23.68
C ALA A 440 27.34 1.11 22.48
N ARG A 441 26.03 1.11 22.69
CA ARG A 441 25.05 1.39 21.65
C ARG A 441 25.30 2.77 21.04
N TRP A 442 25.44 2.82 19.74
CA TRP A 442 25.41 4.06 18.93
C TRP A 442 26.49 5.10 19.20
N SER A 443 27.53 4.78 19.97
CA SER A 443 28.69 5.67 20.04
C SER A 443 29.49 5.57 18.73
N ALA A 444 30.06 6.69 18.28
CA ALA A 444 30.95 6.70 17.11
C ALA A 444 32.14 5.71 17.29
N ASP A 445 32.48 5.42 18.53
CA ASP A 445 33.56 4.51 18.91
C ASP A 445 33.09 3.09 19.21
N ALA A 446 31.81 2.78 18.97
CA ALA A 446 31.24 1.47 19.30
C ALA A 446 31.95 0.33 18.57
N ALA A 447 32.35 0.56 17.33
CA ALA A 447 33.10 -0.41 16.54
C ALA A 447 34.50 -0.72 17.10
N GLU A 448 35.13 0.23 17.83
CA GLU A 448 36.44 0.04 18.45
C GLU A 448 36.32 -0.58 19.86
N LYS A 449 35.21 -0.38 20.53
CA LYS A 449 35.01 -0.81 21.94
C LYS A 449 34.33 -2.17 22.05
N ASN A 450 33.61 -2.61 21.03
CA ASN A 450 32.89 -3.87 21.04
C ASN A 450 33.74 -5.00 20.46
N HIS A 451 33.57 -6.19 20.98
CA HIS A 451 34.21 -7.38 20.45
C HIS A 451 33.77 -7.63 19.01
N VAL A 452 34.66 -7.28 18.10
CA VAL A 452 34.54 -7.60 16.70
C VAL A 452 34.82 -9.08 16.53
N VAL A 453 33.81 -9.88 16.29
CA VAL A 453 33.99 -11.30 16.00
C VAL A 453 33.79 -11.52 14.50
N PRO A 454 34.83 -11.91 13.76
CA PRO A 454 34.68 -12.25 12.35
C PRO A 454 33.65 -13.38 12.19
N VAL A 455 32.74 -13.22 11.24
CA VAL A 455 31.73 -14.23 10.93
C VAL A 455 32.24 -15.08 9.77
N ALA A 456 32.41 -16.39 10.00
CA ALA A 456 32.69 -17.34 8.95
C ALA A 456 31.38 -17.81 8.27
N PRO A 457 31.41 -18.13 6.95
CA PRO A 457 30.24 -18.71 6.27
C PRO A 457 29.72 -19.95 6.99
N GLY A 458 28.41 -20.04 7.17
CA GLY A 458 27.77 -21.13 7.89
C GLY A 458 27.91 -21.08 9.42
N GLU A 459 28.57 -20.06 9.93
CA GLU A 459 28.69 -19.87 11.39
C GLU A 459 27.41 -19.27 11.96
N GLN A 460 26.96 -19.84 13.06
CA GLN A 460 25.78 -19.36 13.81
C GLN A 460 26.23 -18.41 14.91
N LYS A 461 25.51 -17.33 15.11
CA LYS A 461 25.77 -16.34 16.16
C LYS A 461 24.49 -16.09 16.99
N ALA A 462 24.66 -15.44 18.14
CA ALA A 462 23.64 -15.11 19.12
C ALA A 462 23.18 -16.30 19.99
N ASP A 463 24.09 -17.21 20.31
CA ASP A 463 23.75 -18.31 21.20
C ASP A 463 23.67 -17.89 22.68
N GLU A 464 24.43 -16.87 23.09
CA GLU A 464 24.61 -16.51 24.49
C GLU A 464 24.26 -15.05 24.82
N ALA A 465 24.28 -14.16 23.84
CA ALA A 465 23.98 -12.73 24.00
C ALA A 465 23.34 -12.12 22.77
N ALA A 466 22.57 -11.06 22.97
CA ALA A 466 22.03 -10.28 21.86
C ALA A 466 23.18 -9.68 21.04
N VAL A 467 23.13 -9.83 19.73
CA VAL A 467 24.11 -9.27 18.81
C VAL A 467 23.47 -8.44 17.72
N ALA A 468 24.18 -7.43 17.27
CA ALA A 468 23.78 -6.59 16.18
C ALA A 468 24.83 -6.66 15.06
N ILE A 469 24.35 -6.60 13.83
CA ILE A 469 25.20 -6.43 12.66
C ILE A 469 25.00 -5.02 12.13
N LYS A 470 26.10 -4.37 11.84
CA LYS A 470 26.09 -3.16 11.04
C LYS A 470 26.74 -3.48 9.71
N ALA A 471 26.02 -3.25 8.61
CA ALA A 471 26.66 -3.27 7.31
C ALA A 471 27.70 -2.17 7.27
N ALA A 472 28.87 -2.51 6.77
CA ALA A 472 29.89 -1.53 6.52
C ALA A 472 29.36 -0.49 5.54
N HIS A 473 29.37 0.73 5.96
CA HIS A 473 29.31 1.97 5.18
C HIS A 473 28.43 1.94 3.91
N GLY A 474 27.36 2.64 3.93
CA GLY A 474 26.73 3.16 2.69
C GLY A 474 27.74 4.00 1.90
N LEU A 475 27.34 4.55 0.79
CA LEU A 475 28.18 5.45 0.01
C LEU A 475 28.67 6.60 0.87
N ILE A 476 29.89 7.03 0.58
CA ILE A 476 30.55 8.14 1.26
C ILE A 476 30.67 9.29 0.26
N LEU A 477 30.21 10.46 0.68
CA LEU A 477 30.53 11.71 0.02
C LEU A 477 31.54 12.46 0.89
N ASP A 478 32.78 12.47 0.45
CA ASP A 478 33.88 13.13 1.12
C ASP A 478 34.13 14.52 0.53
N TYR A 479 34.99 15.31 1.16
CA TYR A 479 35.30 16.67 0.77
C TYR A 479 36.80 16.94 0.80
N ALA A 480 37.31 17.61 -0.20
CA ALA A 480 38.69 18.08 -0.26
C ALA A 480 38.73 19.49 -0.84
N TYR A 481 39.73 20.30 -0.47
CA TYR A 481 40.01 21.53 -1.16
C TYR A 481 41.06 21.35 -2.23
N VAL A 482 40.95 22.12 -3.30
CA VAL A 482 41.90 22.14 -4.41
C VAL A 482 42.45 23.54 -4.57
N GLY A 483 43.78 23.63 -4.72
CA GLY A 483 44.47 24.90 -4.80
C GLY A 483 44.61 25.62 -3.47
N ASP A 484 44.76 26.94 -3.49
CA ASP A 484 44.86 27.75 -2.29
C ASP A 484 43.48 27.85 -1.61
N ALA A 485 43.43 27.51 -0.32
CA ALA A 485 42.25 27.68 0.51
C ALA A 485 42.62 28.49 1.77
N PRO A 486 41.67 29.27 2.32
CA PRO A 486 41.95 30.01 3.55
C PRO A 486 42.26 29.07 4.69
N SER A 487 43.23 29.41 5.53
CA SER A 487 43.63 28.61 6.71
C SER A 487 42.51 28.40 7.72
N GLU A 488 41.55 29.28 7.75
CA GLU A 488 40.36 29.27 8.59
C GLU A 488 39.23 28.38 8.04
N ALA A 489 39.29 28.04 6.75
CA ALA A 489 38.28 27.19 6.13
C ALA A 489 38.39 25.76 6.67
N GLN A 490 37.29 25.29 7.26
CA GLN A 490 37.21 23.90 7.73
C GLN A 490 36.51 23.04 6.67
N LEU A 491 37.12 21.91 6.33
CA LEU A 491 36.48 20.90 5.51
C LEU A 491 35.23 20.37 6.22
N PRO A 492 34.11 20.26 5.52
CA PRO A 492 32.96 19.58 6.08
C PRO A 492 33.29 18.12 6.43
N ALA A 493 32.68 17.61 7.49
CA ALA A 493 32.78 16.18 7.78
C ALA A 493 32.18 15.36 6.64
N PRO A 494 32.77 14.20 6.30
CA PRO A 494 32.20 13.29 5.31
C PRO A 494 30.74 12.94 5.60
N MET A 495 29.94 12.78 4.57
CA MET A 495 28.61 12.20 4.66
C MET A 495 28.75 10.70 4.43
N THR A 496 28.28 9.89 5.37
CA THR A 496 28.41 8.42 5.33
C THR A 496 27.02 7.77 5.35
N GLY A 497 26.90 6.53 4.95
CA GLY A 497 25.64 5.80 4.96
C GLY A 497 24.63 6.28 3.92
N LEU A 498 25.12 6.85 2.82
CA LEU A 498 24.24 7.40 1.77
C LEU A 498 23.70 6.28 0.89
N ALA A 499 22.41 6.41 0.52
CA ALA A 499 21.73 5.48 -0.38
C ALA A 499 21.94 5.87 -1.85
N ASN A 500 22.11 4.90 -2.72
CA ASN A 500 22.18 5.10 -4.17
C ASN A 500 20.81 5.35 -4.85
N THR A 501 19.79 5.56 -4.06
CA THR A 501 18.41 5.84 -4.52
C THR A 501 17.91 7.22 -4.13
N VAL A 502 18.68 7.93 -3.31
CA VAL A 502 18.30 9.24 -2.77
C VAL A 502 19.27 10.31 -3.24
N GLY A 503 18.73 11.41 -3.74
CA GLY A 503 19.52 12.56 -4.12
C GLY A 503 20.22 13.19 -2.91
N VAL A 504 21.49 13.55 -3.06
CA VAL A 504 22.33 14.10 -2.01
C VAL A 504 22.62 15.56 -2.29
N ASN A 505 22.54 16.40 -1.25
CA ASN A 505 22.98 17.80 -1.30
C ASN A 505 24.36 17.91 -0.65
N ALA A 506 25.25 18.65 -1.28
CA ALA A 506 26.55 18.93 -0.69
C ALA A 506 26.40 19.78 0.59
N ARG A 507 27.31 19.58 1.55
CA ARG A 507 27.34 20.43 2.75
C ARG A 507 27.70 21.86 2.40
N VAL A 508 26.98 22.77 3.03
CA VAL A 508 27.22 24.22 2.85
C VAL A 508 28.56 24.59 3.49
N GLN A 509 29.39 25.31 2.73
CA GLN A 509 30.65 25.86 3.20
C GLN A 509 30.39 27.18 3.93
N GLN A 510 31.04 27.35 5.09
CA GLN A 510 30.97 28.61 5.83
C GLN A 510 31.80 29.69 5.11
N PRO A 511 31.34 30.93 5.07
CA PRO A 511 32.09 32.04 4.45
C PRO A 511 33.36 32.33 5.26
N VAL A 512 34.40 32.77 4.56
CA VAL A 512 35.68 33.24 5.15
C VAL A 512 36.01 34.61 4.57
N ASP A 513 36.33 35.59 5.44
CA ASP A 513 36.61 36.96 5.03
C ASP A 513 37.81 37.03 4.08
N GLY A 514 37.63 37.77 2.99
CA GLY A 514 38.65 37.93 1.95
C GLY A 514 38.80 36.77 1.01
N TRP A 515 37.84 35.83 1.04
CA TRP A 515 37.79 34.67 0.16
C TRP A 515 36.39 34.38 -0.31
N THR A 516 36.24 34.03 -1.57
CA THR A 516 35.00 33.58 -2.18
C THR A 516 35.08 32.08 -2.42
N PHE A 517 34.07 31.31 -1.90
CA PHE A 517 33.93 29.89 -2.21
C PHE A 517 33.20 29.68 -3.53
N ASP A 518 33.91 29.17 -4.53
CA ASP A 518 33.36 29.02 -5.91
C ASP A 518 32.36 27.86 -6.00
N GLY A 519 32.36 26.93 -5.07
CA GLY A 519 31.46 25.77 -5.00
C GLY A 519 32.19 24.44 -4.94
N TRP A 520 31.37 23.38 -4.90
CA TRP A 520 31.84 22.01 -4.96
C TRP A 520 31.85 21.49 -6.39
N TYR A 521 32.83 20.66 -6.72
CA TYR A 521 33.04 20.08 -8.05
C TYR A 521 33.20 18.56 -7.92
N VAL A 522 32.83 17.81 -8.96
CA VAL A 522 32.92 16.33 -9.00
C VAL A 522 34.31 15.85 -9.40
N ASP A 523 35.16 16.74 -9.89
CA ASP A 523 36.51 16.44 -10.37
C ASP A 523 37.54 17.40 -9.75
N GLU A 524 38.77 16.88 -9.51
CA GLU A 524 39.88 17.63 -8.91
C GLU A 524 40.31 18.84 -9.76
N ALA A 525 40.09 18.79 -11.08
CA ALA A 525 40.36 19.90 -11.98
C ALA A 525 39.32 21.04 -11.85
N CYS A 526 38.27 20.85 -11.05
CA CYS A 526 37.17 21.79 -10.84
C CYS A 526 36.52 22.27 -12.16
N THR A 527 36.27 21.33 -13.05
CA THR A 527 35.65 21.59 -14.37
C THR A 527 34.16 21.39 -14.37
N THR A 528 33.66 20.45 -13.56
CA THR A 528 32.24 20.09 -13.46
C THR A 528 31.71 20.40 -12.07
N LYS A 529 30.81 21.36 -11.94
CA LYS A 529 30.19 21.68 -10.65
C LYS A 529 29.25 20.56 -10.17
N TRP A 530 29.26 20.34 -8.87
CA TRP A 530 28.26 19.51 -8.21
C TRP A 530 26.86 20.09 -8.37
N VAL A 531 25.89 19.20 -8.56
CA VAL A 531 24.46 19.55 -8.59
C VAL A 531 23.77 18.88 -7.40
N ASP A 532 23.18 19.69 -6.53
CA ASP A 532 22.41 19.18 -5.40
C ASP A 532 21.23 18.31 -5.85
N GLY A 533 20.95 17.25 -5.13
CA GLY A 533 19.97 16.25 -5.53
C GLY A 533 20.53 15.15 -6.43
N THR A 534 21.85 15.13 -6.68
CA THR A 534 22.50 14.03 -7.43
C THR A 534 22.42 12.74 -6.65
N VAL A 535 21.98 11.67 -7.31
CA VAL A 535 22.04 10.31 -6.79
C VAL A 535 23.43 9.74 -7.05
N LEU A 536 24.07 9.21 -6.00
CA LEU A 536 25.42 8.66 -6.11
C LEU A 536 25.38 7.24 -6.64
N ASP A 537 26.22 6.94 -7.62
CA ASP A 537 26.47 5.58 -8.11
C ASP A 537 27.62 4.89 -7.36
N ALA A 538 28.54 5.66 -6.82
CA ALA A 538 29.71 5.22 -6.06
C ALA A 538 30.09 6.27 -5.00
N SER A 539 30.88 5.86 -4.01
CA SER A 539 31.51 6.79 -3.09
C SER A 539 32.44 7.73 -3.85
N MET A 540 32.41 9.02 -3.51
CA MET A 540 33.20 10.02 -4.21
C MET A 540 33.66 11.14 -3.30
N THR A 541 34.63 11.92 -3.76
CA THR A 541 35.09 13.14 -3.11
C THR A 541 34.62 14.35 -3.93
N LEU A 542 34.05 15.33 -3.26
CA LEU A 542 33.79 16.65 -3.85
C LEU A 542 34.97 17.57 -3.58
N TYR A 543 35.34 18.30 -4.61
CA TYR A 543 36.46 19.21 -4.57
C TYR A 543 35.98 20.64 -4.46
N GLY A 544 36.33 21.30 -3.35
CA GLY A 544 35.98 22.68 -3.08
C GLY A 544 37.03 23.64 -3.56
N LYS A 545 36.63 24.68 -4.28
CA LYS A 545 37.54 25.69 -4.75
C LYS A 545 37.26 27.03 -4.10
N TRP A 546 38.36 27.69 -3.68
CA TRP A 546 38.34 29.01 -3.12
C TRP A 546 39.09 29.98 -4.03
N THR A 547 38.60 31.19 -4.14
CA THR A 547 39.27 32.29 -4.83
C THR A 547 39.50 33.44 -3.85
N LYS A 548 40.74 33.89 -3.73
CA LYS A 548 41.06 35.04 -2.89
C LYS A 548 40.46 36.30 -3.47
N ASP A 549 39.75 37.07 -2.68
CA ASP A 549 39.14 38.30 -3.13
C ASP A 549 40.23 39.33 -3.49
N PRO A 550 40.04 40.15 -4.52
CA PRO A 550 40.98 41.17 -4.85
C PRO A 550 41.13 42.16 -3.68
N GLU A 551 42.39 42.48 -3.34
CA GLU A 551 42.66 43.45 -2.30
C GLU A 551 41.97 44.79 -2.65
N PRO A 552 41.24 45.42 -1.72
CA PRO A 552 40.59 46.68 -1.97
C PRO A 552 41.60 47.69 -2.51
N ALA A 553 41.31 48.36 -3.60
CA ALA A 553 42.19 49.40 -4.14
C ALA A 553 42.53 50.41 -3.00
N PRO A 554 43.79 50.77 -2.81
CA PRO A 554 44.18 51.75 -1.78
C PRO A 554 43.32 53.00 -1.91
N ALA A 555 42.76 53.43 -0.78
CA ALA A 555 41.97 54.65 -0.74
C ALA A 555 42.83 55.82 -1.31
N PRO A 556 42.28 56.65 -2.18
CA PRO A 556 43.02 57.77 -2.72
C PRO A 556 43.55 58.65 -1.57
N GLU A 557 44.87 58.91 -1.60
CA GLU A 557 45.58 59.75 -0.62
C GLU A 557 44.87 61.11 -0.44
N PRO A 558 44.64 61.58 0.78
CA PRO A 558 44.00 62.90 1.00
C PRO A 558 44.81 63.98 0.37
N GLN A 559 44.27 64.62 -0.65
CA GLN A 559 44.90 65.86 -1.26
C GLN A 559 44.87 66.94 -0.18
N GLU A 560 46.07 67.57 0.05
CA GLU A 560 46.21 68.73 0.88
C GLU A 560 45.33 69.88 0.44
N PRO A 561 44.73 70.67 1.33
CA PRO A 561 43.86 71.78 0.97
C PRO A 561 44.63 72.91 0.39
N THR A 562 44.49 73.23 -0.92
CA THR A 562 44.95 74.47 -1.52
C THR A 562 44.04 75.63 -1.08
N LYS A 563 44.70 76.65 -0.54
CA LYS A 563 44.21 77.94 -0.02
C LYS A 563 43.29 78.68 -1.02
N PRO A 564 42.15 79.24 -0.58
CA PRO A 564 41.19 79.88 -1.49
C PRO A 564 41.66 81.21 -2.05
N SER A 565 41.48 81.41 -3.33
CA SER A 565 41.51 82.78 -3.97
C SER A 565 40.07 83.19 -4.19
N SER A 566 39.89 84.49 -3.84
CA SER A 566 38.62 85.16 -3.66
C SER A 566 37.81 85.46 -4.92
N THR A 567 36.51 85.56 -4.70
CA THR A 567 35.54 86.49 -5.29
C THR A 567 34.91 86.11 -6.65
N THR A 568 33.65 85.76 -6.71
CA THR A 568 32.62 86.74 -7.15
C THR A 568 31.20 86.11 -6.93
N THR A 569 30.41 86.91 -6.26
CA THR A 569 29.00 86.76 -5.98
C THR A 569 28.16 86.74 -7.28
N THR A 570 27.23 85.82 -7.45
CA THR A 570 25.98 86.10 -8.14
C THR A 570 24.83 85.23 -7.63
N THR A 571 23.79 85.92 -7.41
CA THR A 571 22.54 85.67 -6.72
C THR A 571 21.63 84.61 -7.36
N VAL A 572 21.08 83.79 -6.52
CA VAL A 572 19.67 83.29 -6.47
C VAL A 572 18.92 82.85 -7.73
N THR A 573 18.46 81.68 -7.78
CA THR A 573 16.98 81.42 -7.86
C THR A 573 16.63 80.02 -7.44
N LYS A 574 15.74 79.96 -6.47
CA LYS A 574 15.06 78.77 -5.97
C LYS A 574 14.05 78.26 -7.01
N THR A 575 14.18 77.07 -7.47
CA THR A 575 13.02 76.37 -8.05
C THR A 575 12.97 74.93 -7.53
N THR A 576 11.99 74.71 -6.75
CA THR A 576 11.53 73.38 -6.30
C THR A 576 11.00 72.59 -7.50
N LYS A 577 11.54 71.44 -7.76
CA LYS A 577 10.88 70.46 -8.61
C LYS A 577 10.85 69.06 -7.90
N LYS A 578 9.65 68.65 -7.74
CA LYS A 578 9.14 67.41 -7.18
C LYS A 578 9.82 66.15 -7.78
N VAL A 579 10.23 65.25 -6.92
CA VAL A 579 10.71 63.92 -7.26
C VAL A 579 9.50 63.03 -7.55
N PRO A 580 9.46 62.21 -8.59
CA PRO A 580 8.53 61.10 -8.69
C PRO A 580 9.13 59.88 -7.99
N ALA A 581 8.36 59.32 -7.12
CA ALA A 581 8.60 58.00 -6.54
C ALA A 581 8.27 56.89 -7.57
N THR A 582 9.18 55.96 -7.75
CA THR A 582 8.96 54.64 -8.31
C THR A 582 10.06 53.77 -7.72
N GLY A 583 9.82 52.63 -7.24
CA GLY A 583 8.82 51.61 -7.17
C GLY A 583 9.31 50.57 -6.18
N ASP A 584 8.41 50.24 -5.40
CA ASP A 584 8.48 49.27 -4.32
C ASP A 584 8.77 47.88 -4.87
N VAL A 585 9.75 47.18 -4.33
CA VAL A 585 9.94 45.74 -4.54
C VAL A 585 9.56 45.06 -3.26
N THR A 586 8.34 44.57 -3.23
CA THR A 586 7.78 43.80 -2.15
C THR A 586 8.54 42.48 -1.92
N SER A 587 9.24 42.42 -0.80
CA SER A 587 9.65 41.17 -0.18
C SER A 587 8.41 40.54 0.47
N GLN A 588 7.97 39.39 -0.02
CA GLN A 588 6.94 38.62 0.65
C GLN A 588 7.56 37.83 1.81
N ALA A 589 7.32 38.33 3.00
CA ALA A 589 7.51 37.56 4.22
C ALA A 589 6.30 36.65 4.41
N PHE A 590 6.53 35.33 4.49
CA PHE A 590 5.51 34.37 4.90
C PHE A 590 5.27 34.52 6.41
N ALA A 591 4.08 34.98 6.75
CA ALA A 591 3.60 34.96 8.13
C ALA A 591 3.07 33.55 8.46
N VAL A 592 3.67 32.93 9.46
CA VAL A 592 3.12 31.75 10.13
C VAL A 592 1.95 32.19 11.00
N LEU A 593 0.75 31.76 10.68
CA LEU A 593 -0.40 31.94 11.53
C LEU A 593 -0.50 30.76 12.51
N ALA A 594 -0.14 31.01 13.74
CA ALA A 594 -0.49 30.14 14.87
C ALA A 594 -1.94 30.45 15.27
N VAL A 595 -2.83 29.49 15.14
CA VAL A 595 -4.16 29.54 15.75
C VAL A 595 -4.17 28.67 16.99
N ALA A 596 -4.12 29.32 18.14
CA ALA A 596 -4.50 28.73 19.41
C ALA A 596 -6.02 28.81 19.53
N GLY A 597 -6.67 27.68 19.65
CA GLY A 597 -8.11 27.57 19.93
C GLY A 597 -8.34 26.66 21.13
N ILE A 598 -8.67 27.30 22.23
CA ILE A 598 -9.10 26.74 23.51
C ILE A 598 -10.53 26.19 23.32
N ALA A 599 -10.84 25.03 23.86
CA ALA A 599 -12.00 24.82 24.71
C ALA A 599 -12.06 23.39 25.26
N ALA A 600 -12.02 23.33 26.57
CA ALA A 600 -12.33 22.18 27.40
C ALA A 600 -13.83 21.87 27.36
N ALA A 601 -14.21 20.62 27.35
CA ALA A 601 -15.45 20.15 27.96
C ALA A 601 -15.24 18.72 28.47
N ALA A 602 -15.11 18.61 29.77
CA ALA A 602 -15.19 17.39 30.54
C ALA A 602 -16.63 16.88 30.54
N VAL A 603 -16.82 15.62 30.18
CA VAL A 603 -18.02 14.88 30.63
C VAL A 603 -17.56 13.53 31.16
N ALA A 604 -17.65 13.41 32.46
CA ALA A 604 -17.50 12.14 33.17
C ALA A 604 -18.78 11.31 32.96
N ILE A 605 -18.65 10.11 32.48
CA ILE A 605 -19.69 9.09 32.61
C ILE A 605 -19.12 7.92 33.43
N LYS A 606 -19.75 7.78 34.59
CA LYS A 606 -19.55 6.76 35.61
C LYS A 606 -20.07 5.42 35.08
N VAL A 607 -19.20 4.44 34.98
CA VAL A 607 -19.60 3.05 34.73
C VAL A 607 -19.93 2.43 36.08
N ARG A 608 -21.10 1.82 36.16
CA ARG A 608 -21.52 0.94 37.25
C ARG A 608 -21.81 -0.44 36.68
N LYS A 609 -21.07 -1.42 37.20
CA LYS A 609 -21.22 -2.87 37.18
C LYS A 609 -21.02 -3.56 35.83
#